data_82d96aa86d4c334ea89e73867b8f2ca9
#
_entry.id   82d96aa86d4c334ea89e73867b8f2ca9
#
_cell.length_a   1.000
_cell.length_b   1.000
_cell.length_c   1.000
_cell.angle_alpha   90.00
_cell.angle_beta   90.00
_cell.angle_gamma   90.00
#
_symmetry.space_group_name_H-M   'P 1'
#
loop_
_entity.id
_entity.type
_entity.pdbx_description
1 polymer ?
#
loop_
_entity_poly.entity_id
_entity_poly.type
_entity_poly.pdbx_seq_one_letter_code
_entity_poly.pdbx_strand_id
1 'polypeptide(L)'
;MREVETIFQRLTPERIIFISDSCYSGATAGRTFATASRRAVVSETFLSRLSKGKGRVVLTASKASEVSEEREDLGHGVFTYYLLEGLKGKADADKDGIVTVDEAYSYVSKKVPEATGQNQHPVKKGEVEGQLVLGQVH
;
A
#
# COMPACT_ATOMS: atom_id res chain seq x y z
N MET A 1 5.19 6.32 -14.53
CA MET A 1 4.79 4.91 -14.32
C MET A 1 5.54 3.93 -15.19
N ARG A 2 5.81 4.21 -16.47
CA ARG A 2 6.67 3.37 -17.32
C ARG A 2 8.06 3.14 -16.72
N GLU A 3 8.63 4.12 -16.06
CA GLU A 3 9.95 4.00 -15.39
C GLU A 3 9.92 3.01 -14.25
N VAL A 4 8.90 3.03 -13.41
CA VAL A 4 8.72 2.07 -12.30
C VAL A 4 8.55 0.67 -12.85
N GLU A 5 7.72 0.48 -13.87
CA GLU A 5 7.51 -0.81 -14.53
C GLU A 5 8.83 -1.34 -15.12
N THR A 6 9.62 -0.48 -15.77
CA THR A 6 10.92 -0.84 -16.34
C THR A 6 11.92 -1.23 -15.25
N ILE A 7 11.95 -0.51 -14.13
CA ILE A 7 12.79 -0.85 -12.99
C ILE A 7 12.40 -2.22 -12.43
N PHE A 8 11.11 -2.46 -12.22
CA PHE A 8 10.61 -3.73 -11.69
C PHE A 8 10.93 -4.92 -12.61
N GLN A 9 10.91 -4.74 -13.93
CA GLN A 9 11.28 -5.80 -14.89
C GLN A 9 12.76 -6.12 -14.87
N ARG A 10 13.60 -5.15 -14.51
CA ARG A 10 15.06 -5.33 -14.41
C ARG A 10 15.51 -5.87 -13.06
N LEU A 11 14.65 -5.81 -12.04
CA LEU A 11 14.97 -6.37 -10.74
C LEU A 11 14.90 -7.90 -10.81
N THR A 12 15.95 -8.54 -10.35
CA THR A 12 16.11 -9.99 -10.31
C THR A 12 15.93 -10.64 -8.92
N PRO A 13 15.61 -9.92 -7.83
CA PRO A 13 15.39 -10.58 -6.55
C PRO A 13 14.19 -11.51 -6.62
N GLU A 14 14.26 -12.59 -5.86
CA GLU A 14 13.21 -13.60 -5.78
C GLU A 14 11.91 -13.05 -5.15
N ARG A 15 12.03 -12.01 -4.34
CA ARG A 15 10.92 -11.39 -3.62
C ARG A 15 10.97 -9.88 -3.71
N ILE A 16 9.86 -9.30 -4.12
CA ILE A 16 9.70 -7.85 -4.25
C ILE A 16 8.37 -7.44 -3.62
N ILE A 17 8.42 -6.40 -2.79
CA ILE A 17 7.22 -5.71 -2.34
C ILE A 17 7.21 -4.28 -2.89
N PHE A 18 6.07 -3.89 -3.42
CA PHE A 18 5.78 -2.52 -3.80
C PHE A 18 4.67 -1.97 -2.91
N ILE A 19 4.94 -0.88 -2.22
CA ILE A 19 3.97 -0.21 -1.34
C ILE A 19 3.71 1.17 -1.90
N SER A 20 2.44 1.49 -2.12
CA SER A 20 2.02 2.79 -2.65
C SER A 20 0.93 3.41 -1.79
N ASP A 21 1.21 4.61 -1.28
CA ASP A 21 0.23 5.50 -0.67
C ASP A 21 -0.06 6.65 -1.64
N SER A 22 -0.67 6.32 -2.76
CA SER A 22 -1.07 7.28 -3.77
C SER A 22 -2.58 7.29 -3.93
N CYS A 23 -3.16 8.49 -3.87
CA CYS A 23 -4.57 8.69 -4.19
C CYS A 23 -4.83 8.43 -5.66
N TYR A 24 -5.86 7.64 -5.94
CA TYR A 24 -6.45 7.60 -7.27
C TYR A 24 -7.31 8.87 -7.43
N SER A 25 -6.71 9.96 -7.92
CA SER A 25 -7.45 11.20 -8.22
C SER A 25 -8.13 11.13 -9.59
N GLY A 26 -8.92 10.09 -9.79
CA GLY A 26 -9.63 9.88 -11.05
C GLY A 26 -11.02 10.49 -11.12
N ALA A 27 -11.56 11.03 -10.05
CA ALA A 27 -12.89 11.62 -10.07
C ALA A 27 -13.13 12.53 -8.88
N THR A 28 -12.66 13.76 -8.92
CA THR A 28 -13.33 14.80 -8.12
C THR A 28 -13.62 16.00 -9.00
N ALA A 29 -14.86 16.03 -9.41
CA ALA A 29 -15.51 17.24 -9.88
C ALA A 29 -15.32 18.34 -8.83
N GLY A 30 -14.66 19.42 -9.20
CA GLY A 30 -14.97 20.72 -8.67
C GLY A 30 -14.10 21.31 -7.58
N ARG A 31 -12.78 21.12 -7.55
CA ARG A 31 -11.88 22.13 -6.96
C ARG A 31 -10.58 22.22 -7.76
N THR A 32 -10.53 23.25 -8.58
CA THR A 32 -9.33 23.74 -9.25
C THR A 32 -8.30 24.18 -8.21
N PHE A 33 -7.31 23.34 -7.94
CA PHE A 33 -6.01 23.84 -7.58
C PHE A 33 -5.09 23.60 -8.78
N ALA A 34 -4.90 24.66 -9.53
CA ALA A 34 -3.94 24.77 -10.58
C ALA A 34 -2.53 24.77 -10.01
N THR A 35 -2.02 23.62 -9.75
CA THR A 35 -0.64 23.18 -9.88
C THR A 35 -0.68 21.67 -9.91
N ALA A 36 -1.07 21.15 -11.06
CA ALA A 36 -1.01 19.72 -11.30
C ALA A 36 0.45 19.29 -11.41
N SER A 37 1.11 19.08 -10.29
CA SER A 37 2.07 18.01 -10.24
C SER A 37 1.36 16.80 -10.81
N ARG A 38 1.87 16.26 -11.90
CA ARG A 38 1.36 15.04 -12.51
C ARG A 38 1.43 13.94 -11.46
N ARG A 39 0.41 13.84 -10.62
CA ARG A 39 0.25 12.71 -9.71
C ARG A 39 0.06 11.50 -10.59
N ALA A 40 1.01 10.60 -10.52
CA ALA A 40 0.97 9.38 -11.30
C ALA A 40 -0.24 8.56 -10.87
N VAL A 41 -1.22 8.47 -11.75
CA VAL A 41 -2.40 7.62 -11.54
C VAL A 41 -1.94 6.17 -11.60
N VAL A 42 -2.02 5.49 -10.46
CA VAL A 42 -1.74 4.06 -10.36
C VAL A 42 -2.98 3.32 -10.87
N SER A 43 -2.95 2.85 -12.11
CA SER A 43 -4.07 2.11 -12.69
C SER A 43 -4.09 0.66 -12.21
N GLU A 44 -5.30 0.05 -12.18
CA GLU A 44 -5.47 -1.38 -11.93
C GLU A 44 -4.60 -2.25 -12.85
N THR A 45 -4.48 -1.84 -14.14
CA THR A 45 -3.64 -2.53 -15.11
C THR A 45 -2.17 -2.50 -14.70
N PHE A 46 -1.69 -1.36 -14.20
CA PHE A 46 -0.32 -1.22 -13.71
C PHE A 46 -0.06 -2.12 -12.50
N LEU A 47 -0.95 -2.08 -11.50
CA LEU A 47 -0.84 -2.94 -10.32
C LEU A 47 -0.87 -4.43 -10.67
N SER A 48 -1.74 -4.81 -11.61
CA SER A 48 -1.82 -6.18 -12.09
C SER A 48 -0.54 -6.62 -12.82
N ARG A 49 0.11 -5.73 -13.56
CA ARG A 49 1.39 -6.01 -14.21
C ARG A 49 2.53 -6.14 -13.20
N LEU A 50 2.57 -5.29 -12.17
CA LEU A 50 3.56 -5.37 -11.11
C LEU A 50 3.45 -6.66 -10.30
N SER A 51 2.24 -7.14 -10.06
CA SER A 51 2.01 -8.37 -9.30
C SER A 51 2.18 -9.65 -10.10
N LYS A 52 2.40 -9.56 -11.43
CA LYS A 52 2.68 -10.75 -12.24
C LYS A 52 4.07 -11.31 -11.93
N GLY A 53 4.08 -12.59 -11.66
CA GLY A 53 5.29 -13.35 -11.34
C GLY A 53 5.32 -13.80 -9.89
N LYS A 54 6.07 -14.88 -9.64
CA LYS A 54 6.26 -15.41 -8.29
C LYS A 54 7.06 -14.43 -7.44
N GLY A 55 6.71 -14.31 -6.18
CA GLY A 55 7.44 -13.51 -5.22
C GLY A 55 7.19 -12.00 -5.30
N ARG A 56 6.17 -11.55 -6.01
CA ARG A 56 5.84 -10.11 -6.14
C ARG A 56 4.56 -9.79 -5.41
N VAL A 57 4.62 -8.85 -4.48
CA VAL A 57 3.47 -8.34 -3.71
C VAL A 57 3.35 -6.85 -3.87
N VAL A 58 2.12 -6.40 -4.05
CA VAL A 58 1.76 -4.98 -4.14
C VAL A 58 0.78 -4.66 -3.02
N LEU A 59 1.10 -3.66 -2.21
CA LEU A 59 0.19 -3.06 -1.23
C LEU A 59 -0.17 -1.66 -1.68
N THR A 60 -1.45 -1.35 -1.72
CA THR A 60 -1.94 0.01 -1.99
C THR A 60 -2.81 0.52 -0.86
N ALA A 61 -2.79 1.83 -0.66
CA ALA A 61 -3.53 2.50 0.41
C ALA A 61 -5.04 2.41 0.26
N SER A 62 -5.54 2.25 -0.96
CA SER A 62 -6.98 2.24 -1.27
C SER A 62 -7.26 1.44 -2.55
N LYS A 63 -8.53 1.10 -2.75
CA LYS A 63 -9.02 0.59 -4.03
C LYS A 63 -8.91 1.66 -5.11
N ALA A 64 -8.92 1.23 -6.38
CA ALA A 64 -8.83 2.15 -7.52
C ALA A 64 -9.98 3.18 -7.59
N SER A 65 -11.14 2.87 -7.02
CA SER A 65 -12.31 3.75 -6.95
C SER A 65 -12.36 4.64 -5.70
N GLU A 66 -11.43 4.49 -4.79
CA GLU A 66 -11.40 5.19 -3.52
C GLU A 66 -10.30 6.26 -3.49
N VAL A 67 -10.49 7.26 -2.62
CA VAL A 67 -9.50 8.30 -2.36
C VAL A 67 -8.76 7.96 -1.07
N SER A 68 -7.43 8.03 -1.09
CA SER A 68 -6.64 7.92 0.15
C SER A 68 -6.80 9.19 0.96
N GLU A 69 -7.15 9.04 2.23
CA GLU A 69 -7.33 10.16 3.15
C GLU A 69 -6.01 10.55 3.81
N GLU A 70 -5.79 11.84 3.90
CA GLU A 70 -4.72 12.45 4.70
C GLU A 70 -5.35 13.10 5.93
N ARG A 71 -4.73 12.90 7.08
CA ARG A 71 -5.18 13.50 8.34
C ARG A 71 -4.03 14.24 8.99
N GLU A 72 -4.24 15.54 9.21
CA GLU A 72 -3.23 16.41 9.81
C GLU A 72 -2.82 15.95 11.22
N ASP A 73 -3.79 15.44 12.00
CA ASP A 73 -3.55 14.93 13.35
C ASP A 73 -2.65 13.68 13.40
N LEU A 74 -2.53 12.95 12.29
CA LEU A 74 -1.66 11.78 12.17
C LEU A 74 -0.29 12.12 11.56
N GLY A 75 -0.14 13.31 10.97
CA GLY A 75 1.09 13.75 10.30
C GLY A 75 1.43 13.03 9.00
N HIS A 76 0.57 12.09 8.57
CA HIS A 76 0.74 11.24 7.40
C HIS A 76 -0.63 10.90 6.79
N GLY A 77 -0.63 10.29 5.60
CA GLY A 77 -1.78 9.57 5.10
C GLY A 77 -2.20 8.47 6.09
N VAL A 78 -3.49 8.23 6.18
CA VAL A 78 -4.05 7.25 7.15
C VAL A 78 -3.43 5.85 6.96
N PHE A 79 -3.27 5.41 5.72
CA PHE A 79 -2.64 4.13 5.43
C PHE A 79 -1.18 4.07 5.92
N THR A 80 -0.37 5.07 5.59
CA THR A 80 1.03 5.13 6.01
C THR A 80 1.16 5.14 7.53
N TYR A 81 0.31 5.90 8.21
CA TYR A 81 0.29 5.94 9.68
C TYR A 81 0.10 4.54 10.27
N TYR A 82 -0.96 3.83 9.87
CA TYR A 82 -1.24 2.50 10.42
C TYR A 82 -0.25 1.44 9.95
N LEU A 83 0.30 1.56 8.74
CA LEU A 83 1.38 0.67 8.31
C LEU A 83 2.61 0.81 9.22
N LEU A 84 3.03 2.04 9.54
CA LEU A 84 4.14 2.28 10.46
C LEU A 84 3.85 1.77 11.88
N GLU A 85 2.64 1.99 12.38
CA GLU A 85 2.22 1.46 13.69
C GLU A 85 2.24 -0.08 13.70
N GLY A 86 1.81 -0.70 12.61
CA GLY A 86 1.89 -2.15 12.44
C GLY A 86 3.32 -2.65 12.48
N LEU A 87 4.22 -2.00 11.74
CA LEU A 87 5.64 -2.36 11.68
C LEU A 87 6.39 -2.15 13.01
N LYS A 88 5.90 -1.25 13.87
CA LYS A 88 6.41 -1.08 15.23
C LYS A 88 6.00 -2.22 16.19
N GLY A 89 5.21 -3.17 15.72
CA GLY A 89 4.83 -4.36 16.45
C GLY A 89 3.33 -4.58 16.64
N LYS A 90 2.48 -3.58 16.34
CA LYS A 90 1.02 -3.74 16.50
C LYS A 90 0.41 -4.74 15.51
N ALA A 91 1.10 -5.03 14.40
CA ALA A 91 0.68 -6.03 13.43
C ALA A 91 1.19 -7.45 13.76
N ASP A 92 2.16 -7.57 14.65
CA ASP A 92 2.70 -8.87 15.11
C ASP A 92 1.62 -9.61 15.92
N ALA A 93 0.81 -10.40 15.20
CA ALA A 93 -0.37 -11.03 15.77
C ALA A 93 -0.05 -12.27 16.59
N ASP A 94 0.95 -13.03 16.20
CA ASP A 94 1.38 -14.26 16.87
C ASP A 94 2.50 -14.02 17.91
N LYS A 95 2.99 -12.78 18.00
CA LYS A 95 4.02 -12.33 18.95
C LYS A 95 5.35 -13.07 18.80
N ASP A 96 5.70 -13.40 17.57
CA ASP A 96 6.97 -14.05 17.25
C ASP A 96 8.14 -13.04 17.10
N GLY A 97 7.86 -11.75 17.20
CA GLY A 97 8.83 -10.66 17.06
C GLY A 97 9.11 -10.27 15.61
N ILE A 98 8.33 -10.76 14.66
CA ILE A 98 8.47 -10.50 13.23
C ILE A 98 7.13 -9.99 12.70
N VAL A 99 7.18 -9.01 11.79
CA VAL A 99 6.00 -8.55 11.06
C VAL A 99 6.13 -8.98 9.60
N THR A 100 5.26 -9.86 9.17
CA THR A 100 5.17 -10.31 7.79
C THR A 100 4.27 -9.38 6.96
N VAL A 101 4.36 -9.49 5.64
CA VAL A 101 3.43 -8.78 4.72
C VAL A 101 1.98 -9.09 5.03
N ASP A 102 1.66 -10.35 5.30
CA ASP A 102 0.28 -10.78 5.57
C ASP A 102 -0.24 -10.20 6.89
N GLU A 103 0.58 -10.14 7.92
CA GLU A 103 0.22 -9.51 9.19
C GLU A 103 0.07 -8.00 9.05
N ALA A 104 1.01 -7.33 8.37
CA ALA A 104 0.91 -5.90 8.07
C ALA A 104 -0.36 -5.58 7.28
N TYR A 105 -0.66 -6.37 6.26
CA TYR A 105 -1.89 -6.21 5.47
C TYR A 105 -3.15 -6.45 6.32
N SER A 106 -3.19 -7.51 7.10
CA SER A 106 -4.32 -7.80 8.00
C SER A 106 -4.58 -6.65 8.97
N TYR A 107 -3.51 -6.06 9.51
CA TYR A 107 -3.60 -4.93 10.41
C TYR A 107 -4.15 -3.66 9.72
N VAL A 108 -3.57 -3.25 8.58
CA VAL A 108 -4.01 -2.05 7.87
C VAL A 108 -5.40 -2.22 7.25
N SER A 109 -5.75 -3.42 6.77
CA SER A 109 -7.06 -3.72 6.20
C SER A 109 -8.20 -3.61 7.20
N LYS A 110 -7.90 -3.69 8.49
CA LYS A 110 -8.84 -3.45 9.59
C LYS A 110 -8.83 -1.99 10.05
N LYS A 111 -7.65 -1.44 10.30
CA LYS A 111 -7.49 -0.12 10.93
C LYS A 111 -7.82 1.04 10.01
N VAL A 112 -7.47 0.95 8.74
CA VAL A 112 -7.71 2.04 7.79
C VAL A 112 -9.21 2.25 7.53
N PRO A 113 -10.02 1.22 7.24
CA PRO A 113 -11.47 1.40 7.13
C PRO A 113 -12.11 1.93 8.41
N GLU A 114 -11.72 1.43 9.58
CA GLU A 114 -12.20 1.93 10.88
C GLU A 114 -11.94 3.43 11.04
N ALA A 115 -10.73 3.90 10.67
CA ALA A 115 -10.32 5.29 10.82
C ALA A 115 -10.92 6.24 9.79
N THR A 116 -11.31 5.73 8.62
CA THR A 116 -11.87 6.52 7.50
C THR A 116 -13.38 6.37 7.34
N GLY A 117 -14.07 5.80 8.32
CA GLY A 117 -15.51 5.57 8.23
C GLY A 117 -15.92 4.70 7.04
N GLN A 118 -15.10 3.70 6.70
CA GLN A 118 -15.27 2.77 5.58
C GLN A 118 -15.07 3.40 4.18
N ASN A 119 -14.39 4.56 4.10
CA ASN A 119 -14.15 5.25 2.83
C ASN A 119 -12.89 4.77 2.11
N GLN A 120 -11.97 4.13 2.84
CA GLN A 120 -10.68 3.70 2.31
C GLN A 120 -10.38 2.25 2.71
N HIS A 121 -10.06 1.42 1.72
CA HIS A 121 -9.74 0.00 1.93
C HIS A 121 -8.41 -0.34 1.27
N PRO A 122 -7.36 -0.60 2.05
CA PRO A 122 -6.10 -1.09 1.52
C PRO A 122 -6.26 -2.38 0.72
N VAL A 123 -5.45 -2.55 -0.30
CA VAL A 123 -5.49 -3.72 -1.19
C VAL A 123 -4.11 -4.37 -1.26
N LYS A 124 -4.10 -5.70 -1.20
CA LYS A 124 -2.91 -6.52 -1.48
C LYS A 124 -3.14 -7.32 -2.76
N LYS A 125 -2.15 -7.28 -3.66
CA LYS A 125 -2.12 -8.10 -4.89
C LYS A 125 -0.82 -8.87 -4.98
N GLY A 126 -0.89 -10.02 -5.62
CA GLY A 126 0.23 -10.93 -5.77
C GLY A 126 0.43 -11.85 -4.57
N GLU A 127 1.32 -12.79 -4.73
CA GLU A 127 1.60 -13.84 -3.74
C GLU A 127 3.09 -14.14 -3.68
N VAL A 128 3.54 -14.55 -2.51
CA VAL A 128 4.87 -15.14 -2.29
C VAL A 128 4.72 -16.51 -1.66
N GLU A 129 5.60 -17.43 -2.01
CA GLU A 129 5.71 -18.68 -1.28
C GLU A 129 6.38 -18.43 0.08
N GLY A 130 5.76 -18.95 1.14
CA GLY A 130 6.22 -18.74 2.50
C GLY A 130 5.93 -17.33 3.02
N GLN A 131 6.73 -16.92 4.00
CA GLN A 131 6.58 -15.61 4.64
C GLN A 131 7.52 -14.58 4.01
N LEU A 132 7.00 -13.41 3.71
CA LEU A 132 7.79 -12.24 3.38
C LEU A 132 7.86 -11.31 4.59
N VAL A 133 9.02 -11.25 5.22
CA VAL A 133 9.25 -10.42 6.41
C VAL A 133 9.44 -8.97 6.01
N LEU A 134 8.71 -8.07 6.65
CA LEU A 134 8.84 -6.61 6.49
C LEU A 134 9.66 -5.96 7.59
N GLY A 135 9.58 -6.49 8.79
CA GLY A 135 10.23 -5.89 9.94
C GLY A 135 10.42 -6.87 11.09
N GLN A 136 11.29 -6.47 11.99
CA GLN A 136 11.52 -7.16 13.26
C GLN A 136 11.17 -6.20 14.39
N VAL A 137 10.43 -6.71 15.38
CA VAL A 137 10.04 -5.95 16.57
C VAL A 137 11.14 -6.11 17.61
N HIS A 138 11.60 -5.00 18.16
CA HIS A 138 12.61 -4.96 19.22
C HIS A 138 12.00 -4.62 20.58
#